data_0f90bad00c8048d09f482fa92725149e
#
_entry.id   0f90bad00c8048d09f482fa92725149e
#
_cell.length_a   1.000
_cell.length_b   1.000
_cell.length_c   1.000
_cell.angle_alpha   90.00
_cell.angle_beta   90.00
_cell.angle_gamma   90.00
#
_symmetry.space_group_name_H-M   'P 1'
#
loop_
_entity.id
_entity.type
_entity.pdbx_description
1 polymer ?
#
loop_
_entity_poly.entity_id
_entity_poly.type
_entity_poly.pdbx_seq_one_letter_code
_entity_poly.pdbx_strand_id
1 'polypeptide(L)'
;MEITQKEAKDAMKNTFCRLMLLPAAGEVRWLGTVSDLVELVHIMWYDGLTIDEHGQVLNFSTSVNRLCERLGLRAPRKPNTVMNNIRNRKNYDRMLIVRCQHLMEQGEEPLGLSLIHI
;
A
#
# COMPACT_ATOMS: atom_id res chain seq x y z
N MET A 1 -4.94 -21.20 10.09
CA MET A 1 -6.18 -20.71 9.48
C MET A 1 -5.89 -20.19 8.08
N GLU A 2 -6.69 -20.60 7.13
CA GLU A 2 -6.51 -20.17 5.75
C GLU A 2 -7.15 -18.80 5.53
N ILE A 3 -6.41 -17.89 4.91
CA ILE A 3 -6.86 -16.52 4.62
C ILE A 3 -6.97 -16.37 3.11
N THR A 4 -8.12 -15.91 2.62
CA THR A 4 -8.32 -15.65 1.20
C THR A 4 -7.66 -14.34 0.79
N GLN A 5 -7.41 -14.16 -0.51
CA GLN A 5 -6.90 -12.89 -1.03
C GLN A 5 -7.88 -11.75 -0.79
N LYS A 6 -9.18 -12.03 -0.83
CA LYS A 6 -10.20 -11.02 -0.53
C LYS A 6 -10.08 -10.53 0.91
N GLU A 7 -9.92 -11.44 1.86
CA GLU A 7 -9.76 -11.08 3.27
C GLU A 7 -8.49 -10.25 3.49
N ALA A 8 -7.38 -10.62 2.85
CA ALA A 8 -6.14 -9.85 2.91
C ALA A 8 -6.32 -8.46 2.30
N LYS A 9 -7.02 -8.37 1.17
CA LYS A 9 -7.28 -7.10 0.50
C LYS A 9 -8.15 -6.17 1.35
N ASP A 10 -9.17 -6.71 2.02
CA ASP A 10 -10.04 -5.95 2.90
C ASP A 10 -9.26 -5.39 4.10
N ALA A 11 -8.36 -6.17 4.67
CA ALA A 11 -7.51 -5.72 5.77
C ALA A 11 -6.53 -4.63 5.30
N MET A 12 -5.93 -4.80 4.13
CA MET A 12 -5.06 -3.80 3.51
C MET A 12 -5.81 -2.49 3.25
N LYS A 13 -7.05 -2.59 2.78
CA LYS A 13 -7.92 -1.44 2.53
C LYS A 13 -8.12 -0.61 3.80
N ASN A 14 -8.42 -1.26 4.92
CA ASN A 14 -8.64 -0.56 6.18
C ASN A 14 -7.39 0.23 6.60
N THR A 15 -6.22 -0.37 6.48
CA THR A 15 -4.96 0.31 6.78
C THR A 15 -4.69 1.44 5.80
N PHE A 16 -4.89 1.19 4.50
CA PHE A 16 -4.66 2.19 3.46
C PHE A 16 -5.54 3.43 3.67
N CYS A 17 -6.83 3.25 3.96
CA CYS A 17 -7.73 4.38 4.18
C CYS A 17 -7.27 5.24 5.35
N ARG A 18 -6.78 4.62 6.43
CA ARG A 18 -6.22 5.36 7.56
C ARG A 18 -4.97 6.14 7.17
N LEU A 19 -4.09 5.54 6.35
CA LEU A 19 -2.87 6.20 5.88
C LEU A 19 -3.20 7.43 5.02
N MET A 20 -4.19 7.33 4.16
CA MET A 20 -4.60 8.44 3.29
C MET A 20 -5.16 9.63 4.05
N LEU A 21 -5.61 9.43 5.28
CA LEU A 21 -6.16 10.48 6.13
C LEU A 21 -5.17 11.04 7.15
N LEU A 22 -3.92 10.58 7.14
CA LEU A 22 -2.90 11.11 8.05
C LEU A 22 -2.66 12.59 7.79
N PRO A 23 -2.63 13.42 8.85
CA PRO A 23 -2.52 14.88 8.67
C PRO A 23 -1.15 15.35 8.24
N ALA A 24 -0.09 14.68 8.68
CA ALA A 24 1.28 15.13 8.39
C ALA A 24 2.26 13.97 8.42
N ALA A 25 3.40 14.18 7.74
CA ALA A 25 4.51 13.24 7.81
C ALA A 25 5.10 13.18 9.22
N GLY A 26 5.62 12.04 9.63
CA GLY A 26 6.34 11.85 10.89
C GLY A 26 5.61 11.06 11.95
N GLU A 27 4.29 10.87 11.82
CA GLU A 27 3.52 10.08 12.79
C GLU A 27 3.63 8.57 12.57
N VAL A 28 3.80 8.17 11.30
CA VAL A 28 3.92 6.77 10.91
C VAL A 28 5.08 6.63 9.95
N ARG A 29 5.85 5.57 10.11
CA ARG A 29 6.98 5.27 9.23
C ARG A 29 6.71 4.00 8.44
N TRP A 30 7.01 4.05 7.15
CA TRP A 30 6.94 2.88 6.28
C TRP A 30 8.25 2.09 6.39
N LEU A 31 8.18 0.82 6.78
CA LEU A 31 9.36 -0.04 6.94
C LEU A 31 9.67 -0.86 5.70
N GLY A 32 8.71 -1.01 4.79
CA GLY A 32 8.91 -1.75 3.56
C GLY A 32 9.62 -0.95 2.49
N THR A 33 9.70 -1.51 1.31
CA THR A 33 10.29 -0.84 0.15
C THR A 33 9.31 0.16 -0.46
N VAL A 34 9.83 1.12 -1.23
CA VAL A 34 8.99 2.03 -2.01
C VAL A 34 8.19 1.24 -3.05
N SER A 35 8.77 0.18 -3.60
CA SER A 35 8.04 -0.70 -4.53
C SER A 35 6.82 -1.33 -3.90
N ASP A 36 6.91 -1.77 -2.64
CA ASP A 36 5.76 -2.32 -1.91
C ASP A 36 4.68 -1.26 -1.72
N LEU A 37 5.07 -0.02 -1.43
CA LEU A 37 4.14 1.08 -1.29
C LEU A 37 3.42 1.38 -2.61
N VAL A 38 4.16 1.41 -3.71
CA VAL A 38 3.59 1.60 -5.06
C VAL A 38 2.61 0.48 -5.38
N GLU A 39 2.96 -0.76 -5.07
CA GLU A 39 2.08 -1.91 -5.28
C GLU A 39 0.80 -1.80 -4.47
N LEU A 40 0.88 -1.40 -3.19
CA LEU A 40 -0.29 -1.15 -2.35
C LEU A 40 -1.20 -0.10 -2.96
N VAL A 41 -0.64 1.03 -3.36
CA VAL A 41 -1.41 2.12 -3.98
C VAL A 41 -2.09 1.64 -5.26
N HIS A 42 -1.40 0.84 -6.07
CA HIS A 42 -1.98 0.33 -7.31
C HIS A 42 -3.18 -0.58 -7.05
N ILE A 43 -3.08 -1.47 -6.06
CA ILE A 43 -4.19 -2.35 -5.68
C ILE A 43 -5.40 -1.50 -5.28
N MET A 44 -5.19 -0.49 -4.46
CA MET A 44 -6.27 0.36 -3.95
C MET A 44 -6.82 1.28 -5.04
N TRP A 45 -5.95 1.82 -5.89
CA TRP A 45 -6.37 2.65 -7.03
C TRP A 45 -7.25 1.87 -8.00
N TYR A 46 -6.87 0.64 -8.31
CA TYR A 46 -7.64 -0.22 -9.21
C TYR A 46 -9.07 -0.44 -8.69
N ASP A 47 -9.25 -0.49 -7.39
CA ASP A 47 -10.56 -0.65 -6.75
C ASP A 47 -11.29 0.68 -6.51
N GLY A 48 -10.73 1.80 -6.97
CA GLY A 48 -11.36 3.12 -6.83
C GLY A 48 -11.29 3.69 -5.41
N LEU A 49 -10.32 3.28 -4.61
CA LEU A 49 -10.22 3.65 -3.20
C LEU A 49 -9.26 4.81 -2.92
N THR A 50 -8.61 5.37 -3.94
CA THR A 50 -7.69 6.50 -3.78
C THR A 50 -8.47 7.81 -3.79
N ILE A 51 -9.10 8.11 -2.67
CA ILE A 51 -9.99 9.26 -2.52
C ILE A 51 -9.36 10.26 -1.55
N ASP A 52 -9.44 11.56 -1.87
CA ASP A 52 -8.96 12.62 -1.00
C ASP A 52 -9.98 12.99 0.08
N GLU A 53 -9.64 13.98 0.93
CA GLU A 53 -10.50 14.46 2.02
C GLU A 53 -11.80 15.10 1.52
N HIS A 54 -11.89 15.43 0.23
CA HIS A 54 -13.08 16.03 -0.39
C HIS A 54 -13.92 14.98 -1.14
N GLY A 55 -13.56 13.71 -1.05
CA GLY A 55 -14.26 12.63 -1.73
C GLY A 55 -13.93 12.49 -3.21
N GLN A 56 -12.93 13.21 -3.71
CA GLN A 56 -12.53 13.13 -5.11
C GLN A 56 -11.54 12.01 -5.35
N VAL A 57 -11.71 11.27 -6.46
CA VAL A 57 -10.81 10.19 -6.84
C VAL A 57 -9.51 10.78 -7.39
N LEU A 58 -8.40 10.34 -6.83
CA LEU A 58 -7.05 10.72 -7.27
C LEU A 58 -6.54 9.71 -8.30
N ASN A 59 -5.74 10.20 -9.25
CA ASN A 59 -5.06 9.28 -10.17
C ASN A 59 -3.93 8.54 -9.45
N PHE A 60 -3.39 7.51 -10.11
CA PHE A 60 -2.39 6.63 -9.51
C PHE A 60 -1.13 7.41 -9.08
N SER A 61 -0.55 8.20 -9.97
CA SER A 61 0.69 8.94 -9.67
C SER A 61 0.50 9.94 -8.54
N THR A 62 -0.61 10.67 -8.52
CA THR A 62 -0.92 11.61 -7.46
C THR A 62 -1.08 10.88 -6.12
N SER A 63 -1.73 9.72 -6.13
CA SER A 63 -1.92 8.91 -4.92
C SER A 63 -0.59 8.41 -4.36
N VAL A 64 0.32 7.95 -5.22
CA VAL A 64 1.67 7.54 -4.79
C VAL A 64 2.41 8.70 -4.16
N ASN A 65 2.42 9.85 -4.84
CA ASN A 65 3.11 11.04 -4.34
C ASN A 65 2.57 11.48 -2.98
N ARG A 66 1.26 11.51 -2.84
CA ARG A 66 0.59 11.93 -1.61
C ARG A 66 0.93 11.00 -0.44
N LEU A 67 0.86 9.70 -0.66
CA LEU A 67 1.14 8.74 0.39
C LEU A 67 2.62 8.77 0.79
N CYS A 68 3.52 8.88 -0.17
CA CYS A 68 4.95 9.04 0.11
C CYS A 68 5.22 10.29 0.95
N GLU A 69 4.59 11.41 0.61
CA GLU A 69 4.71 12.65 1.37
C GLU A 69 4.27 12.45 2.82
N ARG A 70 3.13 11.81 3.04
CA ARG A 70 2.60 11.57 4.38
C ARG A 70 3.48 10.64 5.21
N LEU A 71 4.19 9.74 4.57
CA LEU A 71 5.08 8.81 5.23
C LEU A 71 6.54 9.29 5.30
N GLY A 72 6.81 10.52 4.84
CA GLY A 72 8.15 11.08 4.86
C GLY A 72 9.10 10.40 3.88
N LEU A 73 8.57 9.86 2.78
CA LEU A 73 9.35 9.16 1.77
C LEU A 73 9.48 10.00 0.50
N ARG A 74 10.58 9.76 -0.22
CA ARG A 74 10.77 10.34 -1.53
C ARG A 74 10.00 9.50 -2.56
N ALA A 75 9.04 10.13 -3.24
CA ALA A 75 8.25 9.46 -4.26
C ALA A 75 9.09 9.14 -5.50
N PRO A 76 8.88 7.99 -6.16
CA PRO A 76 9.54 7.70 -7.43
C PRO A 76 9.06 8.68 -8.50
N ARG A 77 9.95 9.03 -9.43
CA ARG A 77 9.62 9.96 -10.52
C ARG A 77 8.58 9.38 -11.47
N LYS A 78 8.63 8.07 -11.68
CA LYS A 78 7.75 7.36 -12.62
C LYS A 78 7.09 6.16 -11.93
N PRO A 79 6.04 6.38 -11.14
CA PRO A 79 5.36 5.29 -10.44
C PRO A 79 4.86 4.19 -11.38
N ASN A 80 4.41 4.56 -12.59
CA ASN A 80 3.95 3.58 -13.58
C ASN A 80 5.06 2.64 -14.02
N THR A 81 6.29 3.14 -14.14
CA THR A 81 7.45 2.30 -14.48
C THR A 81 7.74 1.31 -13.36
N VAL A 82 7.70 1.76 -12.11
CA VAL A 82 7.86 0.88 -10.95
C VAL A 82 6.80 -0.22 -10.96
N MET A 83 5.55 0.15 -11.23
CA MET A 83 4.44 -0.82 -11.26
C MET A 83 4.60 -1.81 -12.42
N ASN A 84 5.04 -1.36 -13.59
CA ASN A 84 5.29 -2.25 -14.72
C ASN A 84 6.38 -3.27 -14.39
N ASN A 85 7.44 -2.86 -13.71
CA ASN A 85 8.49 -3.78 -13.26
C ASN A 85 7.96 -4.81 -12.26
N ILE A 86 7.07 -4.41 -11.37
CA ILE A 86 6.41 -5.31 -10.42
C ILE A 86 5.55 -6.33 -11.17
N ARG A 87 4.76 -5.89 -12.15
CA ARG A 87 3.91 -6.78 -12.95
C ARG A 87 4.70 -7.82 -13.74
N ASN A 88 5.93 -7.48 -14.12
CA ASN A 88 6.78 -8.38 -14.89
C ASN A 88 7.51 -9.39 -14.00
N ARG A 89 7.34 -9.32 -12.68
CA ARG A 89 7.89 -10.33 -11.77
C ARG A 89 7.19 -11.67 -12.01
N LYS A 90 8.00 -12.71 -12.16
CA LYS A 90 7.47 -14.07 -12.36
C LYS A 90 7.23 -14.80 -11.05
N ASN A 91 7.68 -14.25 -9.93
CA ASN A 91 7.57 -14.90 -8.64
C ASN A 91 6.31 -14.42 -7.90
N TYR A 92 5.27 -15.22 -7.98
CA TYR A 92 3.98 -14.97 -7.35
C TYR A 92 4.09 -14.74 -5.84
N ASP A 93 4.95 -15.50 -5.15
CA ASP A 93 5.08 -15.42 -3.69
C ASP A 93 5.61 -14.07 -3.20
N ARG A 94 6.19 -13.28 -4.09
CA ARG A 94 6.70 -11.94 -3.75
C ARG A 94 5.65 -10.84 -3.90
N MET A 95 4.48 -11.16 -4.45
CA MET A 95 3.41 -10.17 -4.55
C MET A 95 2.95 -9.74 -3.17
N LEU A 96 2.68 -8.44 -3.02
CA LEU A 96 2.30 -7.86 -1.74
C LEU A 96 1.09 -8.55 -1.12
N ILE A 97 0.05 -8.79 -1.93
CA ILE A 97 -1.18 -9.42 -1.41
C ILE A 97 -0.92 -10.83 -0.88
N VAL A 98 -0.04 -11.59 -1.53
CA VAL A 98 0.29 -12.95 -1.09
C VAL A 98 1.06 -12.91 0.22
N ARG A 99 2.02 -11.97 0.36
CA ARG A 99 2.74 -11.78 1.62
C ARG A 99 1.81 -11.37 2.75
N CYS A 100 0.84 -10.51 2.46
CA CYS A 100 -0.17 -10.12 3.45
C CYS A 100 -1.04 -11.29 3.89
N GLN A 101 -1.43 -12.17 2.95
CA GLN A 101 -2.15 -13.39 3.31
C GLN A 101 -1.35 -14.23 4.32
N HIS A 102 -0.06 -14.44 4.05
CA HIS A 102 0.79 -15.26 4.90
C HIS A 102 0.95 -14.64 6.30
N LEU A 103 1.11 -13.32 6.38
CA LEU A 103 1.19 -12.63 7.67
C LEU A 103 -0.09 -12.80 8.48
N MET A 104 -1.24 -12.65 7.83
CA MET A 104 -2.54 -12.82 8.50
C MET A 104 -2.77 -14.26 8.95
N GLU A 105 -2.32 -15.25 8.17
CA GLU A 105 -2.39 -16.66 8.56
C GLU A 105 -1.57 -16.95 9.81
N GLN A 106 -0.54 -16.15 10.06
CA GLN A 106 0.30 -16.22 11.25
C GLN A 106 -0.25 -15.37 12.41
N GLY A 107 -1.42 -14.76 12.23
CA GLY A 107 -2.03 -13.92 13.25
C GLY A 107 -1.47 -12.49 13.30
N GLU A 108 -0.73 -12.07 12.28
CA GLU A 108 -0.13 -10.74 12.23
C GLU A 108 -0.93 -9.79 11.36
N GLU A 109 -0.74 -8.48 11.57
CA GLU A 109 -1.34 -7.45 10.73
C GLU A 109 -0.76 -7.51 9.31
N PRO A 110 -1.57 -7.31 8.25
CA PRO A 110 -1.08 -7.46 6.86
C PRO A 110 0.06 -6.51 6.50
N LEU A 111 0.08 -5.31 7.07
CA LEU A 111 1.15 -4.33 6.84
C LEU A 111 1.94 -4.04 8.11
N GLY A 112 1.80 -4.89 9.14
CA GLY A 112 2.39 -4.67 10.46
C GLY A 112 3.92 -4.58 10.44
N LEU A 113 4.56 -5.34 9.56
CA LEU A 113 6.02 -5.32 9.42
C LEU A 113 6.52 -4.15 8.55
N SER A 114 5.60 -3.43 7.89
CA SER A 114 5.94 -2.29 7.02
C SER A 114 5.66 -0.94 7.66
N LEU A 115 4.95 -0.91 8.80
CA LEU A 115 4.53 0.32 9.46
C LEU A 115 4.95 0.32 10.92
N ILE A 116 5.42 1.47 11.40
CA ILE A 116 5.58 1.75 12.83
C ILE A 116 5.05 3.14 13.11
N HIS A 117 4.40 3.31 14.26
CA HIS A 117 4.00 4.62 14.77
C HIS A 117 5.17 5.24 15.54
N ILE A 118 5.41 6.51 15.28
CA ILE A 118 6.49 7.26 15.91
C ILE A 118 6.00 7.92 17.19
#